data_385924e4a8b613b7d48c8b36e97eb370
#
_entry.id   385924e4a8b613b7d48c8b36e97eb370
#
_cell.length_a   1.000
_cell.length_b   1.000
_cell.length_c   1.000
_cell.angle_alpha   90.00
_cell.angle_beta   90.00
_cell.angle_gamma   90.00
#
_symmetry.space_group_name_H-M   'P 1'
#
loop_
_entity.id
_entity.type
_entity.pdbx_description
1 polymer ?
#
loop_
_entity_poly.entity_id
_entity_poly.type
_entity_poly.pdbx_seq_one_letter_code
_entity_poly.pdbx_strand_id
1 'polypeptide(L)'
;DYKIMSDYGFQNDDIKALEALTGVSQVMPSYSADLLVNNEGSNNVVRVQAVPEVSDGKQPINELKVVEGRLPQKSGECVVESNSDTSIKYEIGDTIELLSPSDDKKITDIVKTSSFKIVGFVESPQYIAFDKGITQVGDGSILNYMMISAKDFAYSRYTEVFLCVDKPKKYQSSFEEDYKSYIADYSSKLASLGVERVEVNKEEIVTQANEKIDSARKEIDAQKADAQA
;
A
#
# COMPACT_ATOMS: atom_id res chain seq x y z
N ASP A 1 -4.73 -14.95 -7.48
CA ASP A 1 -4.31 -13.96 -6.48
C ASP A 1 -5.19 -12.73 -6.58
N TYR A 2 -5.45 -12.09 -5.45
CA TYR A 2 -6.26 -10.88 -5.37
C TYR A 2 -5.44 -9.74 -4.78
N LYS A 3 -5.67 -8.53 -5.28
CA LYS A 3 -5.30 -7.28 -4.64
C LYS A 3 -6.59 -6.61 -4.16
N ILE A 4 -6.68 -6.31 -2.88
CA ILE A 4 -7.83 -5.68 -2.25
C ILE A 4 -7.39 -4.30 -1.78
N MET A 5 -8.21 -3.29 -2.05
CA MET A 5 -7.99 -1.90 -1.65
C MET A 5 -9.20 -1.39 -0.89
N SER A 6 -8.99 -0.46 0.04
CA SER A 6 -10.04 0.17 0.82
C SER A 6 -9.71 1.64 1.05
N ASP A 7 -10.69 2.52 0.87
CA ASP A 7 -10.54 3.95 1.15
C ASP A 7 -10.35 4.24 2.65
N TYR A 8 -10.79 3.31 3.53
CA TYR A 8 -10.61 3.41 4.98
C TYR A 8 -9.32 2.73 5.47
N GLY A 9 -8.60 2.06 4.56
CA GLY A 9 -7.49 1.19 4.89
C GLY A 9 -7.93 -0.08 5.63
N PHE A 10 -6.94 -0.90 6.03
CA PHE A 10 -7.17 -2.16 6.73
C PHE A 10 -6.49 -2.15 8.09
N GLN A 11 -7.19 -2.67 9.09
CA GLN A 11 -6.66 -2.93 10.44
C GLN A 11 -6.27 -4.41 10.58
N ASN A 12 -5.58 -4.74 11.68
CA ASN A 12 -5.21 -6.13 11.96
C ASN A 12 -6.41 -7.09 12.04
N ASP A 13 -7.58 -6.60 12.48
CA ASP A 13 -8.78 -7.44 12.57
C ASP A 13 -9.40 -7.70 11.19
N ASP A 14 -9.20 -6.80 10.21
CA ASP A 14 -9.55 -7.04 8.81
C ASP A 14 -8.65 -8.13 8.22
N ILE A 15 -7.34 -8.09 8.54
CA ILE A 15 -6.38 -9.11 8.10
C ILE A 15 -6.77 -10.47 8.66
N LYS A 16 -7.06 -10.58 9.96
CA LYS A 16 -7.54 -11.82 10.59
C LYS A 16 -8.83 -12.35 9.96
N ALA A 17 -9.77 -11.44 9.62
CA ALA A 17 -11.01 -11.83 8.95
C ALA A 17 -10.75 -12.41 7.55
N LEU A 18 -9.80 -11.85 6.80
CA LEU A 18 -9.36 -12.40 5.51
C LEU A 18 -8.65 -13.75 5.68
N GLU A 19 -7.78 -13.89 6.66
CA GLU A 19 -7.08 -15.15 6.98
C GLU A 19 -8.05 -16.28 7.39
N ALA A 20 -9.16 -15.93 8.04
CA ALA A 20 -10.17 -16.88 8.47
C ALA A 20 -11.06 -17.41 7.33
N LEU A 21 -11.01 -16.81 6.13
CA LEU A 21 -11.77 -17.28 4.99
C LEU A 21 -11.27 -18.65 4.52
N THR A 22 -12.21 -19.58 4.35
CA THR A 22 -11.90 -20.93 3.85
C THR A 22 -11.28 -20.85 2.46
N GLY A 23 -10.11 -21.47 2.29
CA GLY A 23 -9.38 -21.52 1.02
C GLY A 23 -8.40 -20.36 0.83
N VAL A 24 -8.23 -19.49 1.80
CA VAL A 24 -7.12 -18.53 1.82
C VAL A 24 -5.85 -19.25 2.26
N SER A 25 -4.81 -19.18 1.44
CA SER A 25 -3.51 -19.77 1.73
C SER A 25 -2.49 -18.75 2.27
N GLN A 26 -2.66 -17.49 1.89
CA GLN A 26 -1.79 -16.42 2.35
C GLN A 26 -2.48 -15.06 2.27
N VAL A 27 -2.25 -14.22 3.27
CA VAL A 27 -2.65 -12.81 3.30
C VAL A 27 -1.40 -11.98 3.55
N MET A 28 -1.18 -10.96 2.76
CA MET A 28 -0.04 -10.04 2.89
C MET A 28 -0.56 -8.60 2.87
N PRO A 29 -0.69 -7.97 4.04
CA PRO A 29 -0.99 -6.54 4.12
C PRO A 29 0.20 -5.71 3.63
N SER A 30 -0.08 -4.58 2.98
CA SER A 30 0.93 -3.73 2.38
C SER A 30 0.52 -2.26 2.41
N TYR A 31 1.48 -1.42 2.05
CA TYR A 31 1.27 0.02 1.88
C TYR A 31 1.59 0.43 0.45
N SER A 32 0.81 1.36 -0.07
CA SER A 32 1.02 1.99 -1.36
C SER A 32 0.58 3.45 -1.31
N ALA A 33 1.34 4.32 -1.98
CA ALA A 33 0.99 5.72 -2.18
C ALA A 33 1.54 6.20 -3.52
N ASP A 34 0.77 7.01 -4.23
CA ASP A 34 1.24 7.70 -5.43
C ASP A 34 1.74 9.09 -5.00
N LEU A 35 3.01 9.34 -5.22
CA LEU A 35 3.72 10.55 -4.80
C LEU A 35 4.39 11.22 -6.00
N LEU A 36 4.84 12.46 -5.82
CA LEU A 36 5.55 13.19 -6.85
C LEU A 36 7.06 13.11 -6.65
N VAL A 37 7.77 13.11 -7.77
CA VAL A 37 9.22 13.28 -7.85
C VAL A 37 9.49 14.39 -8.86
N ASN A 38 10.28 15.39 -8.48
CA ASN A 38 10.70 16.42 -9.42
C ASN A 38 11.93 15.92 -10.20
N ASN A 39 11.81 15.97 -11.51
CA ASN A 39 12.91 15.68 -12.40
C ASN A 39 13.04 16.81 -13.42
N GLU A 40 14.17 17.54 -13.40
CA GLU A 40 14.48 18.62 -14.32
C GLU A 40 13.35 19.67 -14.49
N GLY A 41 12.63 19.96 -13.40
CA GLY A 41 11.53 20.91 -13.37
C GLY A 41 10.15 20.35 -13.74
N SER A 42 10.06 19.05 -14.02
CA SER A 42 8.79 18.34 -14.24
C SER A 42 8.45 17.45 -13.05
N ASN A 43 7.22 17.53 -12.58
CA ASN A 43 6.72 16.62 -11.55
C ASN A 43 6.16 15.35 -12.19
N ASN A 44 6.74 14.21 -11.84
CA ASN A 44 6.31 12.90 -12.30
C ASN A 44 5.73 12.10 -11.14
N VAL A 45 4.74 11.25 -11.42
CA VAL A 45 4.16 10.39 -10.40
C VAL A 45 4.95 9.10 -10.30
N VAL A 46 5.36 8.76 -9.09
CA VAL A 46 5.95 7.47 -8.73
C VAL A 46 5.02 6.74 -7.77
N ARG A 47 4.78 5.46 -8.03
CA ARG A 47 4.08 4.60 -7.07
C ARG A 47 5.06 4.06 -6.05
N VAL A 48 4.92 4.51 -4.81
CA VAL A 48 5.73 4.04 -3.68
C VAL A 48 4.98 2.91 -3.00
N GLN A 49 5.63 1.73 -2.87
CA GLN A 49 5.05 0.55 -2.24
C GLN A 49 5.96 0.00 -1.15
N ALA A 50 5.38 -0.73 -0.22
CA ALA A 50 6.18 -1.49 0.73
C ALA A 50 6.86 -2.68 0.04
N VAL A 51 8.13 -2.91 0.36
CA VAL A 51 8.82 -4.16 -0.02
C VAL A 51 8.00 -5.33 0.51
N PRO A 52 7.65 -6.32 -0.33
CA PRO A 52 6.96 -7.52 0.14
C PRO A 52 7.76 -8.22 1.23
N GLU A 53 7.18 -8.33 2.42
CA GLU A 53 7.83 -8.99 3.56
C GLU A 53 7.25 -10.39 3.78
N VAL A 54 8.10 -11.30 4.23
CA VAL A 54 7.70 -12.66 4.57
C VAL A 54 7.24 -12.70 6.01
N SER A 55 6.07 -13.26 6.25
CA SER A 55 5.67 -13.74 7.55
C SER A 55 5.74 -15.27 7.61
N ASP A 56 6.19 -15.82 8.72
CA ASP A 56 6.15 -17.26 9.04
C ASP A 56 6.91 -18.18 8.05
N GLY A 57 7.99 -17.70 7.45
CA GLY A 57 8.85 -18.51 6.58
C GLY A 57 8.24 -18.85 5.21
N LYS A 58 7.10 -18.25 4.86
CA LYS A 58 6.52 -18.35 3.52
C LYS A 58 7.19 -17.34 2.58
N GLN A 59 7.22 -17.65 1.29
CA GLN A 59 7.63 -16.68 0.27
C GLN A 59 6.61 -15.53 0.22
N PRO A 60 7.04 -14.28 0.05
CA PRO A 60 6.11 -13.16 -0.06
C PRO A 60 5.30 -13.27 -1.36
N ILE A 61 4.05 -12.79 -1.29
CA ILE A 61 3.28 -12.57 -2.51
C ILE A 61 3.97 -11.44 -3.28
N ASN A 62 4.13 -11.61 -4.60
CA ASN A 62 4.87 -10.68 -5.45
C ASN A 62 6.35 -10.49 -5.06
N GLU A 63 7.03 -11.57 -4.71
CA GLU A 63 8.47 -11.56 -4.41
C GLU A 63 9.24 -10.81 -5.50
N LEU A 64 10.12 -9.91 -5.05
CA LEU A 64 10.90 -9.08 -5.96
C LEU A 64 12.10 -9.85 -6.49
N LYS A 65 12.36 -9.72 -7.77
CA LYS A 65 13.63 -10.12 -8.37
C LYS A 65 14.59 -8.95 -8.31
N VAL A 66 15.66 -9.05 -7.52
CA VAL A 66 16.75 -8.09 -7.52
C VAL A 66 17.55 -8.26 -8.81
N VAL A 67 17.65 -7.21 -9.60
CA VAL A 67 18.41 -7.17 -10.85
C VAL A 67 19.84 -6.67 -10.59
N GLU A 68 19.94 -5.63 -9.75
CA GLU A 68 21.21 -5.04 -9.37
C GLU A 68 21.14 -4.52 -7.92
N GLY A 69 22.27 -4.55 -7.20
CA GLY A 69 22.34 -4.09 -5.83
C GLY A 69 21.68 -5.03 -4.83
N ARG A 70 20.84 -4.51 -3.95
CA ARG A 70 20.15 -5.25 -2.86
C ARG A 70 18.82 -4.63 -2.48
N LEU A 71 18.01 -5.35 -1.71
CA LEU A 71 16.82 -4.79 -1.08
C LEU A 71 17.19 -3.82 0.07
N PRO A 72 16.27 -2.89 0.44
CA PRO A 72 16.44 -2.00 1.59
C PRO A 72 16.64 -2.78 2.88
N GLN A 73 17.60 -2.36 3.71
CA GLN A 73 17.89 -2.96 5.01
C GLN A 73 17.64 -2.01 6.18
N LYS A 74 17.53 -0.72 5.90
CA LYS A 74 17.28 0.32 6.90
C LYS A 74 16.37 1.40 6.33
N SER A 75 15.79 2.21 7.22
CA SER A 75 14.98 3.37 6.86
C SER A 75 15.74 4.35 5.96
N GLY A 76 15.04 4.95 5.01
CA GLY A 76 15.63 5.87 4.01
C GLY A 76 16.37 5.18 2.87
N GLU A 77 16.26 3.86 2.73
CA GLU A 77 16.72 3.13 1.54
C GLU A 77 15.54 2.72 0.67
N CYS A 78 15.74 2.71 -0.65
CA CYS A 78 14.74 2.25 -1.60
C CYS A 78 15.35 1.38 -2.71
N VAL A 79 14.50 0.62 -3.37
CA VAL A 79 14.77 0.02 -4.67
C VAL A 79 13.80 0.58 -5.69
N VAL A 80 14.24 0.68 -6.93
CA VAL A 80 13.46 1.22 -8.04
C VAL A 80 13.32 0.19 -9.15
N GLU A 81 12.38 0.41 -10.02
CA GLU A 81 12.13 -0.42 -11.20
C GLU A 81 13.37 -0.46 -12.11
N SER A 82 13.78 -1.68 -12.52
CA SER A 82 14.98 -1.88 -13.33
C SER A 82 14.79 -1.54 -14.82
N ASN A 83 13.58 -1.65 -15.34
CA ASN A 83 13.25 -1.49 -16.76
C ASN A 83 12.32 -0.29 -16.99
N SER A 84 12.54 0.82 -16.31
CA SER A 84 11.76 2.01 -16.59
C SER A 84 12.21 2.58 -17.95
N ASP A 85 11.31 2.53 -18.94
CA ASP A 85 11.50 3.20 -20.23
C ASP A 85 11.27 4.72 -20.09
N THR A 86 11.78 5.27 -18.99
CA THR A 86 11.62 6.67 -18.63
C THR A 86 12.88 7.46 -18.97
N SER A 87 12.70 8.74 -19.22
CA SER A 87 13.82 9.68 -19.40
C SER A 87 14.68 9.82 -18.13
N ILE A 88 14.18 9.35 -16.99
CA ILE A 88 14.90 9.42 -15.71
C ILE A 88 15.81 8.20 -15.59
N LYS A 89 17.11 8.45 -15.58
CA LYS A 89 18.13 7.42 -15.33
C LYS A 89 18.64 7.57 -13.91
N TYR A 90 18.38 6.55 -13.10
CA TYR A 90 18.91 6.47 -11.75
C TYR A 90 20.14 5.55 -11.71
N GLU A 91 21.04 5.83 -10.76
CA GLU A 91 22.18 4.99 -10.43
C GLU A 91 22.10 4.54 -8.95
N ILE A 92 22.71 3.39 -8.63
CA ILE A 92 22.82 2.99 -7.22
C ILE A 92 23.65 4.03 -6.47
N GLY A 93 23.07 4.53 -5.38
CA GLY A 93 23.67 5.58 -4.57
C GLY A 93 23.01 6.94 -4.72
N ASP A 94 22.22 7.15 -5.78
CA ASP A 94 21.42 8.34 -5.95
C ASP A 94 20.37 8.48 -4.86
N THR A 95 19.88 9.70 -4.70
CA THR A 95 18.82 10.03 -3.75
C THR A 95 17.59 10.51 -4.49
N ILE A 96 16.44 9.93 -4.15
CA ILE A 96 15.13 10.37 -4.61
C ILE A 96 14.48 11.20 -3.51
N GLU A 97 14.04 12.40 -3.87
CA GLU A 97 13.22 13.26 -3.00
C GLU A 97 11.75 13.14 -3.40
N LEU A 98 10.94 12.62 -2.48
CA LEU A 98 9.50 12.50 -2.63
C LEU A 98 8.80 13.79 -2.23
N LEU A 99 7.84 14.20 -3.05
CA LEU A 99 7.00 15.36 -2.80
C LEU A 99 5.56 14.93 -2.54
N SER A 100 4.83 15.77 -1.83
CA SER A 100 3.41 15.55 -1.55
C SER A 100 2.60 15.46 -2.85
N PRO A 101 1.58 14.59 -2.91
CA PRO A 101 0.73 14.46 -4.08
C PRO A 101 -0.17 15.69 -4.32
N SER A 102 -0.36 16.54 -3.31
CA SER A 102 -1.18 17.75 -3.35
C SER A 102 -0.78 18.73 -2.24
N ASP A 103 -1.17 19.99 -2.38
CA ASP A 103 -0.83 21.06 -1.43
C ASP A 103 -1.53 20.92 -0.06
N ASP A 104 -2.66 20.23 -0.02
CA ASP A 104 -3.45 19.99 1.19
C ASP A 104 -2.97 18.79 2.03
N LYS A 105 -2.03 18.00 1.50
CA LYS A 105 -1.43 16.84 2.20
C LYS A 105 0.02 17.11 2.57
N LYS A 106 0.42 16.68 3.74
CA LYS A 106 1.84 16.70 4.14
C LYS A 106 2.49 15.38 3.77
N ILE A 107 3.68 15.43 3.20
CA ILE A 107 4.46 14.22 2.89
C ILE A 107 4.70 13.37 4.13
N THR A 108 4.84 14.01 5.31
CA THR A 108 5.04 13.34 6.61
C THR A 108 3.83 12.55 7.10
N ASP A 109 2.65 12.76 6.53
CA ASP A 109 1.45 11.98 6.83
C ASP A 109 1.41 10.67 6.01
N ILE A 110 2.27 10.56 5.01
CA ILE A 110 2.37 9.43 4.08
C ILE A 110 3.63 8.60 4.34
N VAL A 111 4.78 9.27 4.38
CA VAL A 111 6.08 8.64 4.66
C VAL A 111 6.83 9.40 5.74
N LYS A 112 7.62 8.70 6.56
CA LYS A 112 8.36 9.27 7.69
C LYS A 112 9.57 10.10 7.26
N THR A 113 10.09 9.87 6.07
CA THR A 113 11.12 10.66 5.42
C THR A 113 10.76 10.84 3.95
N SER A 114 11.11 11.98 3.37
CA SER A 114 10.93 12.23 1.94
C SER A 114 12.14 11.84 1.10
N SER A 115 13.29 11.60 1.73
CA SER A 115 14.56 11.37 1.06
C SER A 115 14.95 9.89 1.15
N PHE A 116 15.14 9.25 0.00
CA PHE A 116 15.46 7.83 -0.09
C PHE A 116 16.66 7.58 -0.98
N LYS A 117 17.64 6.83 -0.45
CA LYS A 117 18.83 6.40 -1.20
C LYS A 117 18.52 5.13 -1.98
N ILE A 118 18.82 5.12 -3.26
CA ILE A 118 18.69 3.95 -4.13
C ILE A 118 19.80 2.94 -3.77
N VAL A 119 19.40 1.71 -3.41
CA VAL A 119 20.31 0.63 -3.06
C VAL A 119 20.20 -0.58 -4.00
N GLY A 120 19.28 -0.54 -4.95
CA GLY A 120 19.15 -1.58 -5.96
C GLY A 120 18.02 -1.31 -6.94
N PHE A 121 18.03 -2.14 -7.98
CA PHE A 121 17.02 -2.20 -9.03
C PHE A 121 16.30 -3.53 -8.98
N VAL A 122 14.98 -3.50 -9.16
CA VAL A 122 14.13 -4.69 -9.03
C VAL A 122 13.13 -4.82 -10.18
N GLU A 123 12.72 -6.07 -10.42
CA GLU A 123 11.53 -6.41 -11.20
C GLU A 123 10.47 -6.95 -10.24
N SER A 124 9.23 -6.55 -10.43
CA SER A 124 8.09 -7.02 -9.65
C SER A 124 7.09 -7.76 -10.55
N PRO A 125 6.63 -8.97 -10.17
CA PRO A 125 5.59 -9.68 -10.91
C PRO A 125 4.25 -8.94 -10.91
N GLN A 126 4.07 -7.96 -10.06
CA GLN A 126 2.88 -7.09 -10.03
C GLN A 126 2.80 -6.17 -11.26
N TYR A 127 3.94 -5.85 -11.88
CA TYR A 127 4.08 -4.93 -13.00
C TYR A 127 4.65 -5.63 -14.24
N ILE A 128 3.87 -6.58 -14.77
CA ILE A 128 4.25 -7.31 -16.01
C ILE A 128 4.04 -6.43 -17.25
N ALA A 129 3.05 -5.53 -17.19
CA ALA A 129 2.73 -4.62 -18.27
C ALA A 129 3.44 -3.26 -18.08
N PHE A 130 3.62 -2.52 -19.17
CA PHE A 130 4.10 -1.13 -19.14
C PHE A 130 3.15 -0.21 -18.36
N ASP A 131 1.85 -0.45 -18.52
CA ASP A 131 0.82 0.29 -17.79
C ASP A 131 0.84 -0.12 -16.30
N LYS A 132 1.17 0.83 -15.45
CA LYS A 132 1.23 0.68 -13.98
C LYS A 132 -0.09 1.05 -13.29
N GLY A 133 -1.14 1.24 -14.09
CA GLY A 133 -2.45 1.67 -13.65
C GLY A 133 -2.60 3.19 -13.65
N ILE A 134 -3.76 3.64 -13.23
CA ILE A 134 -4.13 5.05 -13.16
C ILE A 134 -3.95 5.60 -11.73
N THR A 135 -3.79 6.91 -11.65
CA THR A 135 -3.72 7.66 -10.38
C THR A 135 -4.58 8.91 -10.46
N GLN A 136 -4.90 9.48 -9.31
CA GLN A 136 -5.52 10.82 -9.22
C GLN A 136 -4.48 11.92 -8.98
N VAL A 137 -3.20 11.57 -8.98
CA VAL A 137 -2.08 12.48 -8.73
C VAL A 137 -1.50 12.93 -10.07
N GLY A 138 -1.08 14.20 -10.15
CA GLY A 138 -0.42 14.75 -11.35
C GLY A 138 -1.31 14.69 -12.59
N ASP A 139 -0.77 14.17 -13.67
CA ASP A 139 -1.45 14.02 -14.96
C ASP A 139 -2.26 12.70 -15.11
N GLY A 140 -2.33 11.90 -14.05
CA GLY A 140 -3.03 10.62 -14.03
C GLY A 140 -2.19 9.43 -14.45
N SER A 141 -0.92 9.64 -14.83
CA SER A 141 0.00 8.59 -15.29
C SER A 141 1.03 8.26 -14.22
N ILE A 142 1.29 6.97 -14.00
CA ILE A 142 2.36 6.51 -13.10
C ILE A 142 3.58 6.18 -13.96
N LEU A 143 4.65 6.94 -13.75
CA LEU A 143 5.87 6.82 -14.53
C LEU A 143 6.63 5.53 -14.22
N ASN A 144 6.88 5.28 -12.94
CA ASN A 144 7.58 4.10 -12.46
C ASN A 144 7.10 3.75 -11.05
N TYR A 145 7.64 2.64 -10.51
CA TYR A 145 7.45 2.30 -9.10
C TYR A 145 8.79 2.27 -8.36
N MET A 146 8.71 2.54 -7.07
CA MET A 146 9.78 2.33 -6.12
C MET A 146 9.24 1.60 -4.90
N MET A 147 10.12 0.89 -4.21
CA MET A 147 9.74 0.18 -2.99
C MET A 147 10.65 0.56 -1.84
N ILE A 148 10.04 0.77 -0.69
CA ILE A 148 10.66 1.16 0.57
C ILE A 148 10.29 0.18 1.67
N SER A 149 10.96 0.24 2.82
CA SER A 149 10.54 -0.54 3.97
C SER A 149 9.11 -0.16 4.40
N ALA A 150 8.29 -1.14 4.76
CA ALA A 150 6.97 -0.90 5.34
C ALA A 150 7.01 0.05 6.56
N LYS A 151 8.12 0.03 7.31
CA LYS A 151 8.36 0.88 8.48
C LYS A 151 8.53 2.36 8.14
N ASP A 152 8.82 2.69 6.89
CA ASP A 152 8.98 4.08 6.43
C ASP A 152 7.65 4.74 6.07
N PHE A 153 6.57 4.00 5.96
CA PHE A 153 5.23 4.58 5.86
C PHE A 153 4.77 5.15 7.21
N ALA A 154 4.05 6.28 7.14
CA ALA A 154 3.48 6.95 8.31
C ALA A 154 2.02 6.52 8.58
N TYR A 155 1.44 5.73 7.70
CA TYR A 155 0.06 5.26 7.82
C TYR A 155 -0.14 4.36 9.05
N SER A 156 -1.25 4.56 9.75
CA SER A 156 -1.69 3.71 10.87
C SER A 156 -2.46 2.47 10.43
N ARG A 157 -2.87 2.41 9.15
CA ARG A 157 -3.63 1.32 8.55
C ARG A 157 -2.98 0.91 7.24
N TYR A 158 -3.04 -0.37 6.88
CA TYR A 158 -2.59 -0.83 5.59
C TYR A 158 -3.47 -0.25 4.48
N THR A 159 -2.88 0.11 3.34
CA THR A 159 -3.64 0.70 2.21
C THR A 159 -4.10 -0.34 1.21
N GLU A 160 -3.43 -1.50 1.19
CA GLU A 160 -3.75 -2.61 0.29
C GLU A 160 -3.44 -3.94 0.96
N VAL A 161 -4.10 -4.99 0.49
CA VAL A 161 -3.86 -6.38 0.94
C VAL A 161 -3.77 -7.27 -0.29
N PHE A 162 -2.73 -8.07 -0.35
CA PHE A 162 -2.60 -9.15 -1.31
C PHE A 162 -3.05 -10.45 -0.68
N LEU A 163 -3.73 -11.28 -1.45
CA LEU A 163 -4.33 -12.51 -0.95
C LEU A 163 -4.19 -13.62 -2.01
N CYS A 164 -3.69 -14.76 -1.57
CA CYS A 164 -3.68 -15.98 -2.36
C CYS A 164 -4.76 -16.94 -1.86
N VAL A 165 -5.45 -17.56 -2.81
CA VAL A 165 -6.42 -18.63 -2.54
C VAL A 165 -5.90 -19.95 -3.04
N ASP A 166 -6.24 -21.04 -2.35
CA ASP A 166 -5.91 -22.37 -2.76
C ASP A 166 -6.60 -22.71 -4.09
N LYS A 167 -5.79 -22.99 -5.10
CA LYS A 167 -6.31 -23.49 -6.37
C LYS A 167 -6.65 -24.98 -6.23
N PRO A 168 -7.93 -25.37 -6.39
CA PRO A 168 -8.26 -26.79 -6.43
C PRO A 168 -7.48 -27.52 -7.53
N LYS A 169 -6.87 -28.66 -7.20
CA LYS A 169 -6.01 -29.44 -8.11
C LYS A 169 -6.70 -29.86 -9.41
N LYS A 170 -8.03 -29.86 -9.43
CA LYS A 170 -8.82 -30.22 -10.59
C LYS A 170 -8.70 -29.24 -11.76
N TYR A 171 -8.33 -27.99 -11.52
CA TYR A 171 -8.20 -26.99 -12.56
C TYR A 171 -6.78 -26.99 -13.14
N GLN A 172 -6.68 -27.25 -14.45
CA GLN A 172 -5.40 -27.26 -15.16
C GLN A 172 -5.08 -25.91 -15.81
N SER A 173 -6.13 -25.14 -16.16
CA SER A 173 -6.01 -23.86 -16.83
C SER A 173 -6.92 -22.81 -16.21
N SER A 174 -6.45 -21.55 -16.20
CA SER A 174 -7.26 -20.39 -15.82
C SER A 174 -8.34 -20.03 -16.86
N PHE A 175 -8.32 -20.65 -18.03
CA PHE A 175 -9.30 -20.43 -19.10
C PHE A 175 -10.53 -21.35 -18.98
N GLU A 176 -10.49 -22.35 -18.11
CA GLU A 176 -11.63 -23.25 -17.89
C GLU A 176 -12.80 -22.50 -17.24
N GLU A 177 -14.03 -22.77 -17.71
CA GLU A 177 -15.25 -22.11 -17.19
C GLU A 177 -15.47 -22.41 -15.70
N ASP A 178 -15.17 -23.64 -15.26
CA ASP A 178 -15.25 -24.04 -13.85
C ASP A 178 -14.26 -23.24 -12.99
N TYR A 179 -13.06 -22.94 -13.50
CA TYR A 179 -12.10 -22.09 -12.80
C TYR A 179 -12.60 -20.65 -12.71
N LYS A 180 -13.14 -20.10 -13.79
CA LYS A 180 -13.73 -18.75 -13.79
C LYS A 180 -14.89 -18.65 -12.80
N SER A 181 -15.76 -19.66 -12.76
CA SER A 181 -16.87 -19.73 -11.80
C SER A 181 -16.34 -19.77 -10.37
N TYR A 182 -15.31 -20.58 -10.09
CA TYR A 182 -14.68 -20.65 -8.77
C TYR A 182 -14.12 -19.27 -8.33
N ILE A 183 -13.44 -18.56 -9.24
CA ILE A 183 -12.89 -17.22 -8.96
C ILE A 183 -14.02 -16.21 -8.75
N ALA A 184 -15.10 -16.27 -9.54
CA ALA A 184 -16.26 -15.38 -9.38
C ALA A 184 -16.96 -15.59 -8.04
N ASP A 185 -17.16 -16.84 -7.62
CA ASP A 185 -17.73 -17.18 -6.32
C ASP A 185 -16.85 -16.67 -5.17
N TYR A 186 -15.52 -16.82 -5.32
CA TYR A 186 -14.60 -16.34 -4.31
C TYR A 186 -14.57 -14.81 -4.23
N SER A 187 -14.60 -14.12 -5.39
CA SER A 187 -14.71 -12.66 -5.46
C SER A 187 -15.97 -12.17 -4.77
N SER A 188 -17.09 -12.89 -4.91
CA SER A 188 -18.35 -12.54 -4.25
C SER A 188 -18.27 -12.71 -2.73
N LYS A 189 -17.55 -13.71 -2.23
CA LYS A 189 -17.29 -13.87 -0.78
C LYS A 189 -16.43 -12.74 -0.24
N LEU A 190 -15.37 -12.36 -0.96
CA LEU A 190 -14.52 -11.24 -0.59
C LEU A 190 -15.29 -9.92 -0.58
N ALA A 191 -16.15 -9.70 -1.57
CA ALA A 191 -17.00 -8.51 -1.62
C ALA A 191 -17.98 -8.45 -0.44
N SER A 192 -18.60 -9.58 -0.07
CA SER A 192 -19.51 -9.64 1.08
C SER A 192 -18.80 -9.36 2.40
N LEU A 193 -17.61 -9.95 2.61
CA LEU A 193 -16.78 -9.64 3.77
C LEU A 193 -16.36 -8.16 3.76
N GLY A 194 -16.02 -7.62 2.59
CA GLY A 194 -15.66 -6.21 2.44
C GLY A 194 -16.76 -5.26 2.90
N VAL A 195 -18.01 -5.53 2.51
CA VAL A 195 -19.18 -4.72 2.96
C VAL A 195 -19.33 -4.78 4.49
N GLU A 196 -19.26 -5.99 5.08
CA GLU A 196 -19.36 -6.15 6.54
C GLU A 196 -18.24 -5.38 7.26
N ARG A 197 -16.98 -5.51 6.79
CA ARG A 197 -15.83 -4.86 7.43
C ARG A 197 -15.83 -3.34 7.26
N VAL A 198 -16.35 -2.81 6.14
CA VAL A 198 -16.50 -1.37 5.93
C VAL A 198 -17.46 -0.76 6.96
N GLU A 199 -18.60 -1.40 7.25
CA GLU A 199 -19.54 -0.90 8.26
C GLU A 199 -18.90 -0.90 9.66
N VAL A 200 -18.21 -1.98 10.06
CA VAL A 200 -17.47 -2.05 11.33
C VAL A 200 -16.43 -0.94 11.42
N ASN A 201 -15.58 -0.78 10.40
CA ASN A 201 -14.54 0.24 10.38
C ASN A 201 -15.11 1.66 10.44
N LYS A 202 -16.24 1.91 9.79
CA LYS A 202 -16.94 3.20 9.80
C LYS A 202 -17.47 3.53 11.21
N GLU A 203 -18.08 2.57 11.88
CA GLU A 203 -18.56 2.75 13.27
C GLU A 203 -17.40 3.05 14.22
N GLU A 204 -16.28 2.36 14.09
CA GLU A 204 -15.08 2.63 14.88
C GLU A 204 -14.51 4.02 14.63
N ILE A 205 -14.41 4.45 13.36
CA ILE A 205 -13.91 5.79 13.01
C ILE A 205 -14.80 6.87 13.62
N VAL A 206 -16.13 6.72 13.51
CA VAL A 206 -17.10 7.66 14.09
C VAL A 206 -16.98 7.71 15.61
N THR A 207 -16.84 6.56 16.26
CA THR A 207 -16.67 6.46 17.72
C THR A 207 -15.38 7.16 18.17
N GLN A 208 -14.25 6.87 17.53
CA GLN A 208 -12.97 7.50 17.84
C GLN A 208 -12.97 9.02 17.59
N ALA A 209 -13.65 9.47 16.53
CA ALA A 209 -13.81 10.89 16.25
C ALA A 209 -14.61 11.61 17.35
N ASN A 210 -15.72 11.02 17.79
CA ASN A 210 -16.53 11.55 18.88
C ASN A 210 -15.77 11.61 20.20
N GLU A 211 -15.03 10.57 20.55
CA GLU A 211 -14.17 10.55 21.76
C GLU A 211 -13.12 11.67 21.74
N LYS A 212 -12.47 11.91 20.59
CA LYS A 212 -11.51 13.01 20.43
C LYS A 212 -12.18 14.38 20.58
N ILE A 213 -13.36 14.55 20.01
CA ILE A 213 -14.14 15.80 20.13
C ILE A 213 -14.53 16.04 21.60
N ASP A 214 -14.99 15.04 22.29
CA ASP A 214 -15.38 15.16 23.70
C ASP A 214 -14.19 15.44 24.61
N SER A 215 -13.04 14.83 24.33
CA SER A 215 -11.79 15.11 25.04
C SER A 215 -11.33 16.55 24.82
N ALA A 216 -11.34 17.03 23.58
CA ALA A 216 -10.98 18.41 23.27
C ALA A 216 -11.95 19.43 23.90
N ARG A 217 -13.25 19.13 23.96
CA ARG A 217 -14.24 19.98 24.65
C ARG A 217 -13.94 20.08 26.14
N LYS A 218 -13.63 18.95 26.83
CA LYS A 218 -13.26 18.94 28.23
C LYS A 218 -12.00 19.76 28.53
N GLU A 219 -10.98 19.69 27.66
CA GLU A 219 -9.78 20.49 27.78
C GLU A 219 -10.05 21.99 27.63
N ILE A 220 -10.88 22.37 26.66
CA ILE A 220 -11.28 23.76 26.45
C ILE A 220 -12.07 24.29 27.65
N ASP A 221 -12.99 23.50 28.20
CA ASP A 221 -13.79 23.91 29.35
C ASP A 221 -12.93 24.05 30.61
N ALA A 222 -11.95 23.18 30.82
CA ALA A 222 -10.95 23.30 31.90
C ALA A 222 -10.12 24.58 31.76
N GLN A 223 -9.60 24.85 30.56
CA GLN A 223 -8.82 26.08 30.30
C GLN A 223 -9.65 27.37 30.50
N LYS A 224 -10.94 27.34 30.14
CA LYS A 224 -11.83 28.48 30.41
C LYS A 224 -12.08 28.69 31.88
N ALA A 225 -12.23 27.61 32.67
CA ALA A 225 -12.42 27.70 34.10
C ALA A 225 -11.16 28.28 34.79
N ASP A 226 -9.96 27.85 34.38
CA ASP A 226 -8.70 28.38 34.90
C ASP A 226 -8.46 29.84 34.53
N ALA A 227 -8.94 30.28 33.37
CA ALA A 227 -8.80 31.67 32.93
C ALA A 227 -9.80 32.64 33.61
N GLN A 228 -10.83 32.12 34.29
CA GLN A 228 -11.85 32.88 35.00
C GLN A 228 -11.62 32.92 36.53
N ALA A 229 -10.64 32.20 37.03
CA ALA A 229 -10.24 32.12 38.42
C ALA A 229 -9.09 33.11 38.73
#